data_4efc3b220a2f12bfbfe274128d547f4d
#
_entry.id   4efc3b220a2f12bfbfe274128d547f4d
#
_cell.length_a   1.000
_cell.length_b   1.000
_cell.length_c   1.000
_cell.angle_alpha   90.00
_cell.angle_beta   90.00
_cell.angle_gamma   90.00
#
_symmetry.space_group_name_H-M   'P 1'
#
loop_
_entity.id
_entity.type
_entity.pdbx_description
1 polymer ?
#
loop_
_entity_poly.entity_id
_entity_poly.type
_entity_poly.pdbx_seq_one_letter_code
_entity_poly.pdbx_strand_id
1 'polypeptide(L)'
;MGEIGFGDLLSPNVQVGYGYNFNKVVGARVSLNAWQSKAGQEFLGQTYKWKWNYVAPMVDATFNLSNLFCGFNPNRLVNVGVFAGIGANIAWGNDEATTAQSNMKTAYTNLINSAYGTTTPEANKVAKSDPALSYLWDGSKVRLTGRVGANVDFRVSERVSLGLEVSANTLNDRYNSKKAGNSDWYFNALVVTSRRRGKAWLC
;
A
#
# COMPACT_ATOMS: atom_id res chain seq x y z
N MET A 1 16.79 6.70 -13.62
CA MET A 1 15.45 7.04 -13.12
C MET A 1 15.58 7.30 -11.64
N GLY A 2 15.22 8.49 -11.18
CA GLY A 2 15.26 8.86 -9.78
C GLY A 2 14.02 8.35 -9.01
N GLU A 3 14.19 8.09 -7.71
CA GLU A 3 13.07 7.77 -6.82
C GLU A 3 12.51 9.05 -6.21
N ILE A 4 11.20 9.07 -6.03
CA ILE A 4 10.50 10.21 -5.42
C ILE A 4 10.57 10.10 -3.90
N GLY A 5 10.70 11.24 -3.22
CA GLY A 5 10.75 11.31 -1.77
C GLY A 5 9.52 10.69 -1.09
N PHE A 6 9.75 9.98 0.02
CA PHE A 6 8.68 9.29 0.77
C PHE A 6 7.49 10.20 1.12
N GLY A 7 7.76 11.46 1.51
CA GLY A 7 6.71 12.42 1.87
C GLY A 7 5.73 12.72 0.74
N ASP A 8 6.20 12.70 -0.49
CA ASP A 8 5.38 12.96 -1.69
C ASP A 8 4.41 11.82 -2.02
N LEU A 9 4.69 10.63 -1.52
CA LEU A 9 3.88 9.42 -1.73
C LEU A 9 2.86 9.19 -0.61
N LEU A 10 2.84 10.03 0.43
CA LEU A 10 1.84 9.92 1.48
C LEU A 10 0.43 10.14 0.94
N SER A 11 -0.48 9.27 1.33
CA SER A 11 -1.89 9.30 0.93
C SER A 11 -2.80 8.89 2.09
N PRO A 12 -4.04 9.40 2.14
CA PRO A 12 -4.99 9.04 3.17
C PRO A 12 -5.35 7.56 3.11
N ASN A 13 -5.50 6.95 4.28
CA ASN A 13 -5.84 5.55 4.42
C ASN A 13 -6.79 5.35 5.60
N VAL A 14 -7.82 4.52 5.41
CA VAL A 14 -8.81 4.15 6.41
C VAL A 14 -8.96 2.63 6.44
N GLN A 15 -9.06 2.07 7.62
CA GLN A 15 -9.28 0.64 7.81
C GLN A 15 -10.43 0.40 8.81
N VAL A 16 -11.30 -0.53 8.45
CA VAL A 16 -12.32 -1.09 9.33
C VAL A 16 -12.09 -2.59 9.42
N GLY A 17 -12.19 -3.17 10.62
CA GLY A 17 -11.96 -4.59 10.78
C GLY A 17 -12.72 -5.19 11.97
N TYR A 18 -12.90 -6.49 11.90
CA TYR A 18 -13.45 -7.31 12.96
C TYR A 18 -12.49 -8.47 13.26
N GLY A 19 -12.10 -8.59 14.53
CA GLY A 19 -11.19 -9.65 14.99
C GLY A 19 -11.84 -10.57 16.00
N TYR A 20 -11.42 -11.83 15.96
CA TYR A 20 -11.78 -12.84 16.94
C TYR A 20 -10.51 -13.51 17.48
N ASN A 21 -10.42 -13.64 18.81
CA ASN A 21 -9.29 -14.31 19.44
C ASN A 21 -9.69 -15.74 19.83
N PHE A 22 -9.00 -16.71 19.28
CA PHE A 22 -9.19 -18.14 19.58
C PHE A 22 -8.69 -18.50 20.98
N ASN A 23 -7.61 -17.84 21.39
CA ASN A 23 -7.02 -17.97 22.73
C ASN A 23 -6.35 -16.66 23.15
N LYS A 24 -5.58 -16.70 24.24
CA LYS A 24 -4.91 -15.53 24.83
C LYS A 24 -3.81 -14.93 23.93
N VAL A 25 -3.31 -15.70 22.96
CA VAL A 25 -2.18 -15.34 22.10
C VAL A 25 -2.58 -15.21 20.64
N VAL A 26 -3.41 -16.12 20.13
CA VAL A 26 -3.73 -16.26 18.70
C VAL A 26 -5.15 -15.83 18.40
N GLY A 27 -5.33 -15.09 17.34
CA GLY A 27 -6.61 -14.67 16.79
C GLY A 27 -6.61 -14.61 15.27
N ALA A 28 -7.75 -14.24 14.72
CA ALA A 28 -7.93 -13.90 13.33
C ALA A 28 -8.64 -12.56 13.20
N ARG A 29 -8.37 -11.86 12.11
CA ARG A 29 -8.99 -10.57 11.80
C ARG A 29 -9.40 -10.54 10.33
N VAL A 30 -10.60 -10.06 10.07
CA VAL A 30 -11.05 -9.64 8.74
C VAL A 30 -11.06 -8.12 8.72
N SER A 31 -10.49 -7.53 7.70
CA SER A 31 -10.44 -6.07 7.58
C SER A 31 -10.67 -5.61 6.15
N LEU A 32 -11.17 -4.40 6.02
CA LEU A 32 -11.29 -3.68 4.77
C LEU A 32 -10.47 -2.41 4.88
N ASN A 33 -9.45 -2.31 4.08
CA ASN A 33 -8.58 -1.15 3.98
C ASN A 33 -8.89 -0.39 2.70
N ALA A 34 -8.94 0.92 2.74
CA ALA A 34 -9.23 1.77 1.60
C ALA A 34 -8.51 3.08 1.75
N TRP A 35 -8.30 3.68 0.74
CA TRP A 35 -8.69 4.88 0.05
C TRP A 35 -7.82 5.11 -1.19
N GLN A 36 -6.68 5.75 -1.03
CA GLN A 36 -5.86 6.23 -2.14
C GLN A 36 -4.44 5.71 -2.04
N SER A 37 -3.88 5.31 -3.16
CA SER A 37 -2.47 4.99 -3.32
C SER A 37 -1.83 5.94 -4.31
N LYS A 38 -0.55 6.24 -4.13
CA LYS A 38 0.22 7.13 -4.99
C LYS A 38 1.48 6.42 -5.47
N ALA A 39 1.88 6.75 -6.68
CA ALA A 39 3.19 6.42 -7.20
C ALA A 39 3.75 7.63 -7.96
N GLY A 40 5.01 7.54 -8.31
CA GLY A 40 5.62 8.56 -9.13
C GLY A 40 6.98 8.12 -9.63
N GLN A 41 7.51 8.90 -10.54
CA GLN A 41 8.78 8.64 -11.19
C GLN A 41 9.45 9.96 -11.56
N GLU A 42 10.75 10.03 -11.36
CA GLU A 42 11.56 11.10 -11.91
C GLU A 42 12.01 10.73 -13.32
N PHE A 43 11.78 11.60 -14.27
CA PHE A 43 12.15 11.42 -15.66
C PHE A 43 12.60 12.74 -16.28
N LEU A 44 13.81 12.78 -16.85
CA LEU A 44 14.44 13.97 -17.44
C LEU A 44 14.48 15.18 -16.48
N GLY A 45 14.76 14.95 -15.20
CA GLY A 45 14.83 16.00 -14.17
C GLY A 45 13.48 16.56 -13.73
N GLN A 46 12.37 15.96 -14.19
CA GLN A 46 11.01 16.31 -13.80
C GLN A 46 10.36 15.17 -13.01
N THR A 47 9.59 15.51 -12.00
CA THR A 47 8.86 14.56 -11.18
C THR A 47 7.44 14.40 -11.69
N TYR A 48 7.09 13.19 -12.07
CA TYR A 48 5.74 12.79 -12.49
C TYR A 48 5.11 11.97 -11.38
N LYS A 49 3.94 12.39 -10.91
CA LYS A 49 3.17 11.73 -9.84
C LYS A 49 1.81 11.36 -10.37
N TRP A 50 1.26 10.23 -9.88
CA TRP A 50 -0.10 9.81 -10.16
C TRP A 50 -0.68 9.06 -8.96
N LYS A 51 -1.97 9.00 -8.89
CA LYS A 51 -2.73 8.36 -7.82
C LYS A 51 -3.86 7.53 -8.41
N TRP A 52 -4.31 6.59 -7.62
CA TRP A 52 -5.49 5.77 -7.89
C TRP A 52 -6.18 5.42 -6.57
N ASN A 53 -7.43 5.01 -6.66
CA ASN A 53 -8.20 4.57 -5.51
C ASN A 53 -8.11 3.05 -5.38
N TYR A 54 -8.24 2.56 -4.17
CA TYR A 54 -8.30 1.12 -3.93
C TYR A 54 -9.17 0.76 -2.74
N VAL A 55 -9.61 -0.50 -2.71
CA VAL A 55 -10.17 -1.18 -1.57
C VAL A 55 -9.50 -2.55 -1.43
N ALA A 56 -9.11 -2.91 -0.22
CA ALA A 56 -8.39 -4.15 0.04
C ALA A 56 -9.04 -4.93 1.18
N PRO A 57 -9.93 -5.89 0.88
CA PRO A 57 -10.35 -6.89 1.84
C PRO A 57 -9.18 -7.82 2.20
N MET A 58 -8.95 -8.01 3.51
CA MET A 58 -7.84 -8.79 4.05
C MET A 58 -8.31 -9.75 5.13
N VAL A 59 -7.65 -10.89 5.23
CA VAL A 59 -7.79 -11.85 6.33
C VAL A 59 -6.42 -12.04 6.95
N ASP A 60 -6.29 -11.78 8.25
CA ASP A 60 -5.03 -11.85 8.99
C ASP A 60 -5.12 -12.88 10.11
N ALA A 61 -4.03 -13.60 10.32
CA ALA A 61 -3.72 -14.25 11.59
C ALA A 61 -3.04 -13.22 12.50
N THR A 62 -3.47 -13.10 13.74
CA THR A 62 -2.96 -12.16 14.73
C THR A 62 -2.33 -12.86 15.91
N PHE A 63 -1.22 -12.31 16.41
CA PHE A 63 -0.47 -12.88 17.54
C PHE A 63 -0.20 -11.79 18.56
N ASN A 64 -0.66 -11.98 19.81
CA ASN A 64 -0.37 -11.08 20.92
C ASN A 64 0.97 -11.45 21.57
N LEU A 65 2.03 -10.72 21.22
CA LEU A 65 3.39 -10.96 21.73
C LEU A 65 3.49 -10.67 23.23
N SER A 66 2.76 -9.67 23.72
CA SER A 66 2.73 -9.35 25.15
C SER A 66 2.20 -10.52 25.98
N ASN A 67 1.17 -11.20 25.50
CA ASN A 67 0.64 -12.37 26.19
C ASN A 67 1.52 -13.62 26.02
N LEU A 68 2.21 -13.74 24.88
CA LEU A 68 3.12 -14.84 24.59
C LEU A 68 4.33 -14.82 25.52
N PHE A 69 4.98 -13.67 25.67
CA PHE A 69 6.25 -13.55 26.40
C PHE A 69 6.08 -13.17 27.88
N CYS A 70 5.05 -12.40 28.21
CA CYS A 70 4.85 -11.88 29.56
C CYS A 70 3.62 -12.49 30.28
N GLY A 71 3.02 -13.54 29.70
CA GLY A 71 1.79 -14.12 30.23
C GLY A 71 0.56 -13.25 30.06
N PHE A 72 -0.61 -13.82 30.29
CA PHE A 72 -1.89 -13.11 30.17
C PHE A 72 -2.15 -12.22 31.40
N ASN A 73 -2.35 -10.93 31.15
CA ASN A 73 -2.78 -9.95 32.16
C ASN A 73 -3.92 -9.11 31.60
N PRO A 74 -5.17 -9.25 32.13
CA PRO A 74 -6.33 -8.48 31.65
C PRO A 74 -6.23 -6.98 31.93
N ASN A 75 -5.39 -6.59 32.90
CA ASN A 75 -5.19 -5.21 33.31
C ASN A 75 -3.97 -4.54 32.65
N ARG A 76 -3.31 -5.21 31.73
CA ARG A 76 -2.15 -4.67 31.03
C ARG A 76 -2.53 -3.39 30.25
N LEU A 77 -1.77 -2.33 30.47
CA LEU A 77 -1.99 -1.04 29.80
C LEU A 77 -1.51 -1.05 28.34
N VAL A 78 -0.40 -1.72 28.06
CA VAL A 78 0.22 -1.77 26.74
C VAL A 78 0.25 -3.20 26.24
N ASN A 79 -0.29 -3.43 25.05
CA ASN A 79 -0.22 -4.71 24.34
C ASN A 79 0.49 -4.53 23.00
N VAL A 80 1.43 -5.42 22.72
CA VAL A 80 2.13 -5.48 21.44
C VAL A 80 1.70 -6.74 20.71
N GLY A 81 1.38 -6.59 19.45
CA GLY A 81 0.98 -7.70 18.59
C GLY A 81 1.66 -7.63 17.23
N VAL A 82 1.64 -8.76 16.55
CA VAL A 82 2.02 -8.87 15.14
C VAL A 82 0.92 -9.60 14.39
N PHE A 83 0.86 -9.39 13.11
CA PHE A 83 -0.10 -10.07 12.25
C PHE A 83 0.49 -10.33 10.87
N ALA A 84 -0.03 -11.35 10.22
CA ALA A 84 0.25 -11.66 8.82
C ALA A 84 -1.03 -12.13 8.15
N GLY A 85 -1.21 -11.76 6.89
CA GLY A 85 -2.43 -12.08 6.19
C GLY A 85 -2.31 -12.01 4.68
N ILE A 86 -3.39 -12.39 4.06
CA ILE A 86 -3.58 -12.36 2.61
C ILE A 86 -4.92 -11.71 2.28
N GLY A 87 -5.03 -11.19 1.07
CA GLY A 87 -6.25 -10.58 0.60
C GLY A 87 -6.20 -10.21 -0.87
N ALA A 88 -7.11 -9.37 -1.28
CA ALA A 88 -7.15 -8.82 -2.62
C ALA A 88 -7.10 -7.28 -2.53
N ASN A 89 -6.41 -6.67 -3.47
CA ASN A 89 -6.45 -5.23 -3.68
C ASN A 89 -7.19 -4.96 -4.98
N ILE A 90 -8.28 -4.22 -4.90
CA ILE A 90 -9.12 -3.82 -6.01
C ILE A 90 -8.88 -2.34 -6.23
N ALA A 91 -8.25 -1.98 -7.34
CA ALA A 91 -7.84 -0.62 -7.66
C ALA A 91 -8.57 -0.09 -8.90
N TRP A 92 -8.84 1.22 -8.94
CA TRP A 92 -9.48 1.92 -10.05
C TRP A 92 -9.09 3.40 -10.09
N GLY A 93 -9.39 4.07 -11.22
CA GLY A 93 -9.14 5.50 -11.39
C GLY A 93 -7.67 5.85 -11.53
N ASN A 94 -6.96 5.17 -12.44
CA ASN A 94 -5.54 5.37 -12.75
C ASN A 94 -5.32 6.38 -13.91
N ASP A 95 -6.24 7.28 -14.14
CA ASP A 95 -6.22 8.23 -15.28
C ASP A 95 -5.03 9.19 -15.22
N GLU A 96 -4.60 9.56 -14.01
CA GLU A 96 -3.42 10.39 -13.82
C GLU A 96 -2.13 9.70 -14.31
N ALA A 97 -2.05 8.37 -14.24
CA ALA A 97 -0.91 7.62 -14.79
C ALA A 97 -0.89 7.71 -16.32
N THR A 98 -2.04 7.70 -16.97
CA THR A 98 -2.15 7.90 -18.43
C THR A 98 -1.69 9.30 -18.83
N THR A 99 -2.09 10.31 -18.07
CA THR A 99 -1.64 11.70 -18.27
C THR A 99 -0.13 11.83 -18.03
N ALA A 100 0.39 11.25 -16.97
CA ALA A 100 1.83 11.23 -16.65
C ALA A 100 2.63 10.55 -17.77
N GLN A 101 2.14 9.43 -18.29
CA GLN A 101 2.75 8.74 -19.43
C GLN A 101 2.79 9.61 -20.67
N SER A 102 1.69 10.27 -21.03
CA SER A 102 1.62 11.16 -22.17
C SER A 102 2.62 12.31 -22.05
N ASN A 103 2.71 12.92 -20.88
CA ASN A 103 3.65 14.01 -20.60
C ASN A 103 5.11 13.54 -20.68
N MET A 104 5.43 12.37 -20.15
CA MET A 104 6.77 11.78 -20.25
C MET A 104 7.14 11.47 -21.71
N LYS A 105 6.22 10.94 -22.51
CA LYS A 105 6.43 10.70 -23.95
C LYS A 105 6.67 12.01 -24.70
N THR A 106 5.90 13.04 -24.42
CA THR A 106 6.07 14.36 -25.03
C THR A 106 7.45 14.95 -24.68
N ALA A 107 7.83 14.94 -23.41
CA ALA A 107 9.14 15.41 -22.97
C ALA A 107 10.30 14.66 -23.64
N TYR A 108 10.18 13.35 -23.77
CA TYR A 108 11.16 12.52 -24.46
C TYR A 108 11.23 12.82 -25.95
N THR A 109 10.10 12.93 -26.62
CA THR A 109 10.03 13.29 -28.05
C THR A 109 10.65 14.65 -28.32
N ASN A 110 10.39 15.64 -27.46
CA ASN A 110 10.98 16.97 -27.58
C ASN A 110 12.50 16.92 -27.41
N LEU A 111 13.01 16.15 -26.47
CA LEU A 111 14.44 15.96 -26.27
C LEU A 111 15.08 15.34 -27.51
N ILE A 112 14.49 14.27 -28.06
CA ILE A 112 15.01 13.59 -29.26
C ILE A 112 14.98 14.52 -30.47
N ASN A 113 13.90 15.26 -30.67
CA ASN A 113 13.77 16.22 -31.75
C ASN A 113 14.80 17.36 -31.65
N SER A 114 15.12 17.80 -30.42
CA SER A 114 16.18 18.80 -30.20
C SER A 114 17.59 18.26 -30.48
N ALA A 115 17.83 16.98 -30.16
CA ALA A 115 19.12 16.36 -30.32
C ALA A 115 19.42 15.89 -31.75
N TYR A 116 18.41 15.37 -32.46
CA TYR A 116 18.60 14.70 -33.77
C TYR A 116 17.83 15.37 -34.93
N GLY A 117 16.99 16.37 -34.65
CA GLY A 117 16.07 16.96 -35.63
C GLY A 117 14.83 16.09 -35.89
N THR A 118 13.75 16.74 -36.32
CA THR A 118 12.42 16.08 -36.44
C THR A 118 12.29 15.10 -37.62
N THR A 119 13.26 15.05 -38.52
CA THR A 119 13.14 14.34 -39.81
C THR A 119 14.11 13.18 -39.98
N THR A 120 14.97 12.86 -38.99
CA THR A 120 15.91 11.77 -39.11
C THR A 120 15.30 10.40 -38.83
N PRO A 121 15.68 9.33 -39.55
CA PRO A 121 15.26 7.95 -39.29
C PRO A 121 15.56 7.51 -37.85
N GLU A 122 16.68 7.96 -37.28
CA GLU A 122 17.10 7.71 -35.91
C GLU A 122 16.13 8.35 -34.90
N ALA A 123 15.75 9.62 -35.09
CA ALA A 123 14.78 10.29 -34.22
C ALA A 123 13.43 9.54 -34.19
N ASN A 124 12.95 9.10 -35.34
CA ASN A 124 11.72 8.31 -35.45
C ASN A 124 11.83 6.94 -34.78
N LYS A 125 12.99 6.29 -34.87
CA LYS A 125 13.25 4.99 -34.24
C LYS A 125 13.31 5.12 -32.71
N VAL A 126 13.99 6.14 -32.20
CA VAL A 126 14.14 6.39 -30.79
C VAL A 126 12.84 6.93 -30.18
N ALA A 127 12.09 7.78 -30.85
CA ALA A 127 10.77 8.26 -30.41
C ALA A 127 9.74 7.11 -30.28
N LYS A 128 9.92 6.01 -31.01
CA LYS A 128 9.10 4.81 -30.88
C LYS A 128 9.55 3.90 -29.73
N SER A 129 10.80 4.05 -29.22
CA SER A 129 11.22 3.35 -28.02
C SER A 129 10.46 3.95 -26.84
N ASP A 130 9.75 3.11 -26.09
CA ASP A 130 8.83 3.56 -25.06
C ASP A 130 9.52 3.71 -23.70
N PRO A 131 9.93 4.93 -23.28
CA PRO A 131 10.49 5.16 -21.95
C PRO A 131 9.42 5.25 -20.86
N ALA A 132 8.16 5.11 -21.26
CA ALA A 132 6.99 5.36 -20.41
C ALA A 132 6.67 4.15 -19.52
N LEU A 133 5.59 4.26 -18.77
CA LEU A 133 5.13 3.23 -17.83
C LEU A 133 4.82 1.93 -18.58
N SER A 134 5.63 0.91 -18.35
CA SER A 134 5.56 -0.37 -19.10
C SER A 134 4.31 -1.19 -18.75
N TYR A 135 3.70 -0.94 -17.59
CA TYR A 135 2.55 -1.67 -17.08
C TYR A 135 1.37 -0.76 -16.79
N LEU A 136 1.21 0.29 -17.57
CA LEU A 136 0.03 1.16 -17.47
C LEU A 136 -1.24 0.32 -17.59
N TRP A 137 -2.18 0.57 -16.70
CA TRP A 137 -3.48 -0.07 -16.71
C TRP A 137 -4.60 0.96 -16.64
N ASP A 138 -5.71 0.62 -17.25
CA ASP A 138 -6.94 1.39 -17.30
C ASP A 138 -8.09 0.60 -16.66
N GLY A 139 -9.18 1.28 -16.31
CA GLY A 139 -10.34 0.70 -15.65
C GLY A 139 -10.06 0.22 -14.24
N SER A 140 -10.47 -1.00 -13.90
CA SER A 140 -10.26 -1.61 -12.60
C SER A 140 -9.29 -2.78 -12.67
N LYS A 141 -8.50 -2.96 -11.62
CA LYS A 141 -7.56 -4.08 -11.49
C LYS A 141 -7.69 -4.74 -10.12
N VAL A 142 -7.72 -6.06 -10.14
CA VAL A 142 -7.69 -6.89 -8.93
C VAL A 142 -6.33 -7.55 -8.83
N ARG A 143 -5.70 -7.45 -7.66
CA ARG A 143 -4.40 -8.04 -7.36
C ARG A 143 -4.43 -8.79 -6.04
N LEU A 144 -3.84 -9.97 -6.01
CA LEU A 144 -3.57 -10.67 -4.76
C LEU A 144 -2.55 -9.86 -3.95
N THR A 145 -2.77 -9.72 -2.65
CA THR A 145 -1.86 -9.01 -1.74
C THR A 145 -1.55 -9.85 -0.53
N GLY A 146 -0.28 -9.84 -0.13
CA GLY A 146 0.18 -10.32 1.15
C GLY A 146 0.40 -9.14 2.11
N ARG A 147 0.19 -9.34 3.41
CA ARG A 147 0.39 -8.32 4.44
C ARG A 147 1.11 -8.89 5.65
N VAL A 148 2.06 -8.11 6.17
CA VAL A 148 2.65 -8.34 7.49
C VAL A 148 2.66 -7.01 8.25
N GLY A 149 2.50 -7.06 9.57
CA GLY A 149 2.50 -5.83 10.36
C GLY A 149 2.61 -6.07 11.85
N ALA A 150 2.69 -4.95 12.57
CA ALA A 150 2.72 -4.91 14.02
C ALA A 150 1.79 -3.81 14.54
N ASN A 151 1.30 -4.01 15.74
CA ASN A 151 0.49 -3.02 16.45
C ASN A 151 0.93 -2.88 17.91
N VAL A 152 0.73 -1.68 18.43
CA VAL A 152 0.87 -1.36 19.84
C VAL A 152 -0.44 -0.75 20.30
N ASP A 153 -1.11 -1.40 21.24
CA ASP A 153 -2.41 -0.96 21.77
C ASP A 153 -2.27 -0.48 23.22
N PHE A 154 -2.77 0.71 23.47
CA PHE A 154 -2.88 1.32 24.79
C PHE A 154 -4.31 1.19 25.29
N ARG A 155 -4.50 0.54 26.42
CA ARG A 155 -5.81 0.39 27.03
C ARG A 155 -6.25 1.70 27.67
N VAL A 156 -7.30 2.32 27.13
CA VAL A 156 -7.88 3.57 27.64
C VAL A 156 -8.99 3.28 28.64
N SER A 157 -9.74 2.21 28.43
CA SER A 157 -10.78 1.74 29.35
C SER A 157 -10.92 0.21 29.31
N GLU A 158 -11.83 -0.35 30.10
CA GLU A 158 -12.10 -1.80 30.08
C GLU A 158 -12.50 -2.32 28.71
N ARG A 159 -13.10 -1.47 27.88
CA ARG A 159 -13.67 -1.86 26.58
C ARG A 159 -13.02 -1.18 25.39
N VAL A 160 -12.20 -0.16 25.61
CA VAL A 160 -11.62 0.65 24.53
C VAL A 160 -10.11 0.68 24.64
N SER A 161 -9.45 0.47 23.53
CA SER A 161 -8.01 0.66 23.37
C SER A 161 -7.76 1.61 22.20
N LEU A 162 -6.73 2.44 22.33
CA LEU A 162 -6.17 3.25 21.28
C LEU A 162 -4.83 2.64 20.87
N GLY A 163 -4.57 2.47 19.60
CA GLY A 163 -3.36 1.83 19.11
C GLY A 163 -2.74 2.51 17.92
N LEU A 164 -1.51 2.12 17.66
CA LEU A 164 -0.79 2.40 16.41
C LEU A 164 -0.57 1.07 15.69
N GLU A 165 -0.88 1.03 14.42
CA GLU A 165 -0.64 -0.13 13.56
C GLU A 165 0.23 0.29 12.39
N VAL A 166 1.26 -0.49 12.08
CA VAL A 166 2.09 -0.36 10.88
C VAL A 166 2.06 -1.68 10.12
N SER A 167 1.95 -1.58 8.80
CA SER A 167 1.95 -2.76 7.94
C SER A 167 2.69 -2.53 6.64
N ALA A 168 3.34 -3.58 6.16
CA ALA A 168 3.89 -3.69 4.83
C ALA A 168 3.01 -4.63 4.00
N ASN A 169 2.64 -4.20 2.82
CA ASN A 169 1.77 -4.92 1.91
C ASN A 169 2.51 -5.14 0.59
N THR A 170 2.47 -6.36 0.07
CA THR A 170 3.12 -6.72 -1.18
C THR A 170 2.11 -7.15 -2.23
N LEU A 171 2.35 -6.73 -3.45
CA LEU A 171 1.55 -7.06 -4.63
C LEU A 171 2.47 -7.44 -5.80
N ASN A 172 1.86 -7.90 -6.89
CA ASN A 172 2.58 -8.20 -8.12
C ASN A 172 3.15 -6.91 -8.75
N ASP A 173 4.33 -7.01 -9.39
CA ASP A 173 5.05 -5.98 -10.17
C ASP A 173 4.25 -5.45 -11.36
N ARG A 174 3.11 -4.85 -11.15
CA ARG A 174 2.30 -4.15 -12.18
C ARG A 174 1.28 -3.22 -11.53
N TYR A 175 1.32 -3.11 -10.22
CA TYR A 175 0.30 -2.37 -9.50
C TYR A 175 0.51 -0.86 -9.61
N ASN A 176 1.76 -0.42 -9.54
CA ASN A 176 2.15 0.99 -9.63
C ASN A 176 2.36 1.49 -11.07
N SER A 177 2.04 0.68 -12.08
CA SER A 177 2.22 0.94 -13.52
C SER A 177 3.68 0.92 -14.01
N LYS A 178 4.65 0.71 -13.14
CA LYS A 178 6.07 0.59 -13.48
C LYS A 178 6.48 -0.87 -13.66
N LYS A 179 7.59 -1.09 -14.36
CA LYS A 179 8.25 -2.39 -14.45
C LYS A 179 9.56 -2.32 -13.66
N ALA A 180 9.60 -2.97 -12.51
CA ALA A 180 10.80 -3.05 -11.69
C ALA A 180 11.41 -4.47 -11.65
N GLY A 181 10.64 -5.49 -12.06
CA GLY A 181 11.05 -6.89 -12.02
C GLY A 181 10.97 -7.52 -10.64
N ASN A 182 10.35 -6.83 -9.69
CA ASN A 182 10.11 -7.28 -8.33
C ASN A 182 8.66 -6.97 -7.89
N SER A 183 8.25 -7.47 -6.73
CA SER A 183 6.93 -7.17 -6.18
C SER A 183 6.82 -5.70 -5.76
N ASP A 184 5.68 -5.09 -6.03
CA ASP A 184 5.34 -3.77 -5.51
C ASP A 184 5.04 -3.84 -4.02
N TRP A 185 5.50 -2.82 -3.28
CA TRP A 185 5.27 -2.70 -1.84
C TRP A 185 4.62 -1.37 -1.52
N TYR A 186 3.67 -1.39 -0.58
CA TYR A 186 3.18 -0.18 0.06
C TYR A 186 3.07 -0.35 1.57
N PHE A 187 3.22 0.74 2.28
CA PHE A 187 3.24 0.77 3.73
C PHE A 187 2.06 1.58 4.25
N ASN A 188 1.43 1.07 5.31
CA ASN A 188 0.37 1.78 6.02
C ASN A 188 0.81 2.04 7.45
N ALA A 189 0.49 3.25 7.94
CA ALA A 189 0.57 3.61 9.35
C ALA A 189 -0.80 4.16 9.77
N LEU A 190 -1.41 3.55 10.77
CA LEU A 190 -2.78 3.82 11.19
C LEU A 190 -2.84 4.09 12.69
N VAL A 191 -3.64 5.09 13.05
CA VAL A 191 -4.16 5.21 14.42
C VAL A 191 -5.45 4.39 14.50
N VAL A 192 -5.49 3.42 15.41
CA VAL A 192 -6.58 2.45 15.50
C VAL A 192 -7.30 2.61 16.83
N THR A 193 -8.62 2.71 16.79
CA THR A 193 -9.45 2.58 17.98
C THR A 193 -10.16 1.25 17.93
N SER A 194 -9.94 0.40 18.95
CA SER A 194 -10.58 -0.90 19.05
C SER A 194 -11.54 -0.97 20.23
N ARG A 195 -12.71 -1.60 20.03
CA ARG A 195 -13.70 -1.83 21.06
C ARG A 195 -13.89 -3.33 21.28
N ARG A 196 -13.67 -3.78 22.51
CA ARG A 196 -13.94 -5.16 22.93
C ARG A 196 -15.43 -5.33 23.21
N ARG A 197 -16.06 -6.33 22.60
CA ARG A 197 -17.44 -6.72 22.90
C ARG A 197 -17.43 -7.83 23.93
N GLY A 198 -17.91 -7.49 25.16
CA GLY A 198 -18.25 -8.46 26.19
C GLY A 198 -17.09 -9.24 26.83
N LYS A 199 -17.42 -10.11 27.79
CA LYS A 199 -16.54 -11.06 28.46
C LYS A 199 -16.17 -12.26 27.55
N ALA A 200 -15.78 -12.02 26.31
CA ALA A 200 -15.31 -13.07 25.41
C ALA A 200 -13.85 -13.45 25.70
N TRP A 201 -13.56 -13.58 27.00
CA TRP A 201 -12.41 -14.29 27.53
C TRP A 201 -12.94 -15.45 28.36
N LEU A 202 -13.75 -16.27 27.75
CA LEU A 202 -14.02 -17.58 28.31
C LEU A 202 -12.77 -18.41 28.16
N CYS A 203 -12.32 -18.87 29.26
CA CYS A 203 -11.19 -19.70 29.61
C CYS A 203 -10.81 -20.76 28.58
#